data_5939d81b7968695f4053e81a1e815dfd
#
_entry.id   5939d81b7968695f4053e81a1e815dfd
#
_cell.length_a   1.000
_cell.length_b   1.000
_cell.length_c   1.000
_cell.angle_alpha   90.00
_cell.angle_beta   90.00
_cell.angle_gamma   90.00
#
_symmetry.space_group_name_H-M   'P 1'
#
loop_
_entity.id
_entity.type
_entity.pdbx_description
1 polymer ?
#
loop_
_entity_poly.entity_id
_entity_poly.type
_entity_poly.pdbx_seq_one_letter_code
_entity_poly.pdbx_strand_id
1 'polypeptide(L)'
;MPSEPKLPEFLGEVVDRFMGPEGRERIAVWMRPPELCMAPVALSAMKSTRTSFARVLARHMIRDRWRIVGRQFACDAEGDGRAIYDITIGAHRLTYIARMFRWDGVEKVGRRSDGAYRDMCGAVFLGTPDDQRIAEEFAVLDSRDADTMRSRGDVTGWTPANRSARFFDHVVDRLAAGQQPDPAVIGSGAGYLLRNGGYLGSGRYGTLSVEGYPAGHPLSHPFFADLFGLLLVRQVSIDMVEAIAAARSPNAARLTPEIARYIGVGNSSGQGMCVALQRWPHWVATWMVVRELSLAYAKAQPAKARISCMLALLERAIDYYRSVQVPNEELIVPHHVIVANLRAIRDWVADLPRGPAMPWGTLAARAAASFDAETAEQFNALLIECHPDFADAASEYLPIGAARVRDVQPDMRVAALRKLLHDRYGWALRMDLGNSQARRHFWYHSADNGEQRRGDRGVDPHEEFESFIDHVGMAQRLTALLTVYDDDAPVAEMIADQPDIAYAISRVQYLAQLPYAEIRGNLVAADFLPSYLIRFFLACLGMECGNPLSIRYVRGVFFQGMRLPQEIAAGTQDDWAFPEQPVATQPGIAA
;
A
#
# COMPACT_ATOMS: atom_id res chain seq x y z
N MET A 1 -7.96 0.22 35.34
CA MET A 1 -8.66 0.24 34.07
C MET A 1 -7.73 0.83 33.04
N PRO A 2 -7.52 0.26 31.85
CA PRO A 2 -6.79 0.94 30.80
C PRO A 2 -7.58 2.20 30.46
N SER A 3 -6.91 3.35 30.45
CA SER A 3 -7.49 4.62 30.05
C SER A 3 -8.04 4.47 28.63
N GLU A 4 -9.30 4.86 28.42
CA GLU A 4 -9.89 4.94 27.09
C GLU A 4 -8.95 5.70 26.14
N PRO A 5 -8.71 5.19 24.94
CA PRO A 5 -7.86 5.87 23.99
C PRO A 5 -8.48 7.22 23.64
N LYS A 6 -7.86 8.29 24.12
CA LYS A 6 -8.26 9.65 23.73
C LYS A 6 -8.06 9.79 22.23
N LEU A 7 -9.15 10.02 21.51
CA LEU A 7 -9.08 10.38 20.09
C LEU A 7 -8.22 11.65 19.94
N PRO A 8 -7.35 11.71 18.93
CA PRO A 8 -6.67 12.95 18.59
C PRO A 8 -7.69 14.08 18.39
N GLU A 9 -7.35 15.29 18.83
CA GLU A 9 -8.24 16.44 18.80
C GLU A 9 -8.91 16.65 17.44
N PHE A 10 -8.13 16.58 16.34
CA PHE A 10 -8.64 16.68 14.98
C PHE A 10 -9.75 15.66 14.68
N LEU A 11 -9.59 14.42 15.10
CA LEU A 11 -10.61 13.37 14.88
C LEU A 11 -11.86 13.65 15.74
N GLY A 12 -11.70 14.23 16.92
CA GLY A 12 -12.82 14.72 17.73
C GLY A 12 -13.62 15.80 17.01
N GLU A 13 -12.96 16.74 16.37
CA GLU A 13 -13.61 17.81 15.57
C GLU A 13 -14.39 17.21 14.38
N VAL A 14 -13.82 16.20 13.69
CA VAL A 14 -14.53 15.51 12.60
C VAL A 14 -15.80 14.84 13.13
N VAL A 15 -15.73 14.15 14.27
CA VAL A 15 -16.91 13.52 14.87
C VAL A 15 -17.97 14.57 15.22
N ASP A 16 -17.57 15.64 15.88
CA ASP A 16 -18.48 16.71 16.30
C ASP A 16 -19.16 17.38 15.10
N ARG A 17 -18.43 17.57 13.99
CA ARG A 17 -18.97 18.14 12.75
C ARG A 17 -20.07 17.26 12.13
N PHE A 18 -19.92 15.94 12.14
CA PHE A 18 -20.85 15.04 11.48
C PHE A 18 -21.97 14.51 12.37
N MET A 19 -21.77 14.47 13.67
CA MET A 19 -22.70 13.83 14.60
C MET A 19 -23.15 14.74 15.78
N GLY A 20 -22.57 15.91 15.90
CA GLY A 20 -22.81 16.80 17.03
C GLY A 20 -22.14 16.34 18.34
N PRO A 21 -22.39 17.03 19.46
CA PRO A 21 -21.69 16.80 20.74
C PRO A 21 -21.85 15.38 21.32
N GLU A 22 -23.00 14.76 21.09
CA GLU A 22 -23.29 13.36 21.55
C GLU A 22 -22.68 12.30 20.64
N GLY A 23 -22.09 12.70 19.51
CA GLY A 23 -21.56 11.80 18.50
C GLY A 23 -20.41 10.94 19.01
N ARG A 24 -19.59 11.47 19.91
CA ARG A 24 -18.43 10.75 20.47
C ARG A 24 -18.85 9.52 21.24
N GLU A 25 -19.87 9.61 22.09
CA GLU A 25 -20.39 8.49 22.85
C GLU A 25 -21.02 7.44 21.91
N ARG A 26 -21.79 7.89 20.92
CA ARG A 26 -22.44 7.02 19.95
C ARG A 26 -21.42 6.24 19.11
N ILE A 27 -20.31 6.88 18.69
CA ILE A 27 -19.24 6.22 17.95
C ILE A 27 -18.46 5.26 18.86
N ALA A 28 -18.18 5.64 20.10
CA ALA A 28 -17.44 4.81 21.04
C ALA A 28 -18.06 3.41 21.21
N VAL A 29 -19.39 3.32 21.18
CA VAL A 29 -20.11 2.02 21.26
C VAL A 29 -19.75 1.08 20.10
N TRP A 30 -19.40 1.62 18.93
CA TRP A 30 -19.10 0.84 17.71
C TRP A 30 -17.60 0.72 17.41
N MET A 31 -16.75 1.45 18.15
CA MET A 31 -15.30 1.28 18.03
C MET A 31 -14.91 -0.12 18.47
N ARG A 32 -14.22 -0.84 17.61
CA ARG A 32 -13.72 -2.16 17.98
C ARG A 32 -12.50 -2.03 18.90
N PRO A 33 -12.45 -2.80 20.00
CA PRO A 33 -11.27 -2.79 20.85
C PRO A 33 -10.05 -3.35 20.09
N PRO A 34 -8.84 -2.87 20.40
CA PRO A 34 -7.59 -3.30 19.73
C PRO A 34 -7.40 -4.81 19.75
N GLU A 35 -7.83 -5.48 20.81
CA GLU A 35 -7.73 -6.93 20.97
C GLU A 35 -8.46 -7.71 19.87
N LEU A 36 -9.51 -7.14 19.29
CA LEU A 36 -10.27 -7.74 18.21
C LEU A 36 -9.71 -7.36 16.84
N CYS A 37 -9.53 -6.05 16.57
CA CYS A 37 -9.14 -5.62 15.23
C CYS A 37 -7.64 -5.76 14.95
N MET A 38 -6.79 -5.77 15.99
CA MET A 38 -5.36 -6.04 15.86
C MET A 38 -4.99 -7.52 15.97
N ALA A 39 -5.99 -8.39 16.09
CA ALA A 39 -5.77 -9.83 16.02
C ALA A 39 -5.28 -10.22 14.61
N PRO A 40 -4.28 -11.11 14.49
CA PRO A 40 -3.69 -11.48 13.20
C PRO A 40 -4.71 -11.88 12.13
N VAL A 41 -5.72 -12.65 12.49
CA VAL A 41 -6.79 -13.08 11.58
C VAL A 41 -7.60 -11.90 11.05
N ALA A 42 -7.96 -10.95 11.92
CA ALA A 42 -8.70 -9.75 11.51
C ALA A 42 -7.84 -8.85 10.60
N LEU A 43 -6.56 -8.63 10.97
CA LEU A 43 -5.62 -7.83 10.18
C LEU A 43 -5.44 -8.41 8.77
N SER A 44 -5.24 -9.72 8.66
CA SER A 44 -5.01 -10.39 7.37
C SER A 44 -6.23 -10.35 6.44
N ALA A 45 -7.42 -10.23 7.01
CA ALA A 45 -8.69 -10.15 6.27
C ALA A 45 -9.04 -8.71 5.85
N MET A 46 -8.32 -7.70 6.33
CA MET A 46 -8.61 -6.30 5.99
C MET A 46 -8.40 -6.03 4.51
N LYS A 47 -9.32 -5.24 3.95
CA LYS A 47 -9.32 -4.78 2.57
C LYS A 47 -8.91 -3.31 2.50
N SER A 48 -8.26 -2.95 1.41
CA SER A 48 -8.05 -1.56 1.02
C SER A 48 -9.37 -0.79 0.95
N THR A 49 -9.40 0.40 1.52
CA THR A 49 -10.57 1.28 1.54
C THR A 49 -10.17 2.72 1.23
N ARG A 50 -11.16 3.62 1.21
CA ARG A 50 -10.95 5.08 1.07
C ARG A 50 -9.91 5.65 2.04
N THR A 51 -9.71 4.99 3.19
CA THR A 51 -8.74 5.42 4.20
C THR A 51 -7.30 4.99 3.92
N SER A 52 -7.04 4.23 2.84
CA SER A 52 -5.69 3.79 2.48
C SER A 52 -4.84 4.93 1.93
N PHE A 53 -3.52 4.90 2.16
CA PHE A 53 -2.60 5.98 1.77
C PHE A 53 -2.69 6.36 0.28
N ALA A 54 -2.73 5.38 -0.62
CA ALA A 54 -2.86 5.64 -2.06
C ALA A 54 -4.19 6.31 -2.42
N ARG A 55 -5.29 5.94 -1.72
CA ARG A 55 -6.61 6.52 -1.93
C ARG A 55 -6.67 7.95 -1.42
N VAL A 56 -6.02 8.24 -0.28
CA VAL A 56 -5.89 9.61 0.26
C VAL A 56 -5.07 10.47 -0.69
N LEU A 57 -3.91 9.99 -1.17
CA LEU A 57 -3.13 10.71 -2.17
C LEU A 57 -3.95 11.02 -3.43
N ALA A 58 -4.66 10.03 -3.96
CA ALA A 58 -5.49 10.20 -5.16
C ALA A 58 -6.56 11.28 -4.96
N ARG A 59 -7.20 11.34 -3.79
CA ARG A 59 -8.17 12.40 -3.48
C ARG A 59 -7.54 13.79 -3.37
N HIS A 60 -6.34 13.90 -2.78
CA HIS A 60 -5.59 15.16 -2.80
C HIS A 60 -5.31 15.60 -4.25
N MET A 61 -4.87 14.66 -5.10
CA MET A 61 -4.62 14.95 -6.50
C MET A 61 -5.88 15.44 -7.24
N ILE A 62 -7.02 14.80 -7.00
CA ILE A 62 -8.31 15.17 -7.61
C ILE A 62 -8.79 16.53 -7.08
N ARG A 63 -8.81 16.72 -5.77
CA ARG A 63 -9.24 17.96 -5.12
C ARG A 63 -8.43 19.17 -5.57
N ASP A 64 -7.11 19.00 -5.61
CA ASP A 64 -6.17 20.08 -5.89
C ASP A 64 -5.82 20.13 -7.40
N ARG A 65 -6.49 19.31 -8.21
CA ARG A 65 -6.37 19.25 -9.68
C ARG A 65 -4.91 19.16 -10.17
N TRP A 66 -4.19 18.20 -9.64
CA TRP A 66 -2.81 17.96 -10.05
C TRP A 66 -2.76 17.66 -11.56
N ARG A 67 -1.73 18.16 -12.22
CA ARG A 67 -1.54 17.96 -13.66
C ARG A 67 -0.26 17.22 -13.92
N ILE A 68 -0.34 16.21 -14.77
CA ILE A 68 0.80 15.47 -15.30
C ILE A 68 0.66 15.56 -16.82
N VAL A 69 1.59 16.27 -17.48
CA VAL A 69 1.53 16.54 -18.92
C VAL A 69 2.81 16.04 -19.56
N GLY A 70 2.70 15.17 -20.57
CA GLY A 70 3.85 14.77 -21.37
C GLY A 70 4.40 15.96 -22.17
N ARG A 71 5.63 16.38 -21.85
CA ARG A 71 6.37 17.39 -22.64
C ARG A 71 7.01 16.75 -23.86
N GLN A 72 7.58 15.58 -23.68
CA GLN A 72 8.23 14.80 -24.72
C GLN A 72 8.03 13.32 -24.43
N PHE A 73 7.71 12.56 -25.46
CA PHE A 73 7.70 11.11 -25.40
C PHE A 73 8.20 10.56 -26.73
N ALA A 74 9.30 9.85 -26.72
CA ALA A 74 9.87 9.21 -27.90
C ALA A 74 10.28 7.77 -27.52
N CYS A 75 9.70 6.80 -28.22
CA CYS A 75 9.99 5.38 -28.01
C CYS A 75 9.92 4.66 -29.35
N ASP A 76 10.93 3.87 -29.67
CA ASP A 76 10.96 3.08 -30.89
C ASP A 76 10.17 1.77 -30.80
N ALA A 77 10.13 0.99 -31.90
CA ALA A 77 9.42 -0.27 -32.00
C ALA A 77 9.96 -1.37 -31.05
N GLU A 78 11.18 -1.25 -30.60
CA GLU A 78 11.87 -2.15 -29.67
C GLU A 78 11.71 -1.69 -28.21
N GLY A 79 11.18 -0.49 -28.00
CA GLY A 79 10.92 0.09 -26.68
C GLY A 79 12.12 0.83 -26.10
N ASP A 80 13.09 1.22 -26.92
CA ASP A 80 14.14 2.17 -26.52
C ASP A 80 13.62 3.59 -26.64
N GLY A 81 13.77 4.42 -25.59
CA GLY A 81 13.18 5.74 -25.64
C GLY A 81 13.42 6.61 -24.40
N ARG A 82 12.92 7.83 -24.49
CA ARG A 82 12.99 8.87 -23.44
C ARG A 82 11.65 9.59 -23.32
N ALA A 83 11.28 9.93 -22.09
CA ALA A 83 10.08 10.70 -21.81
C ALA A 83 10.35 11.79 -20.78
N ILE A 84 9.66 12.91 -20.93
CA ILE A 84 9.70 14.06 -19.99
C ILE A 84 8.25 14.47 -19.71
N TYR A 85 7.90 14.56 -18.44
CA TYR A 85 6.60 15.02 -17.99
C TYR A 85 6.75 16.25 -17.11
N ASP A 86 5.92 17.25 -17.37
CA ASP A 86 5.74 18.41 -16.49
C ASP A 86 4.63 18.12 -15.51
N ILE A 87 4.91 18.37 -14.24
CA ILE A 87 3.98 18.10 -13.14
C ILE A 87 3.70 19.41 -12.40
N THR A 88 2.42 19.69 -12.18
CA THR A 88 1.97 20.86 -11.44
C THR A 88 1.13 20.41 -10.25
N ILE A 89 1.54 20.83 -9.03
CA ILE A 89 0.85 20.57 -7.77
C ILE A 89 0.63 21.92 -7.08
N GLY A 90 -0.50 22.56 -7.34
CA GLY A 90 -0.73 23.93 -6.87
C GLY A 90 0.36 24.89 -7.36
N ALA A 91 1.10 25.49 -6.42
CA ALA A 91 2.24 26.36 -6.72
C ALA A 91 3.54 25.61 -7.05
N HIS A 92 3.61 24.33 -6.74
CA HIS A 92 4.81 23.54 -6.93
C HIS A 92 4.93 23.02 -8.36
N ARG A 93 6.15 22.96 -8.84
CA ARG A 93 6.51 22.38 -10.14
C ARG A 93 7.47 21.25 -9.91
N LEU A 94 7.26 20.16 -10.63
CA LEU A 94 8.15 19.01 -10.70
C LEU A 94 8.34 18.62 -12.16
N THR A 95 9.45 17.98 -12.44
CA THR A 95 9.69 17.36 -13.75
C THR A 95 10.02 15.89 -13.53
N TYR A 96 9.37 15.03 -14.28
CA TYR A 96 9.69 13.61 -14.28
C TYR A 96 10.31 13.24 -15.61
N ILE A 97 11.47 12.62 -15.59
CA ILE A 97 12.10 12.04 -16.75
C ILE A 97 12.13 10.53 -16.63
N ALA A 98 11.98 9.84 -17.76
CA ALA A 98 12.04 8.38 -17.82
C ALA A 98 12.89 7.93 -19.01
N ARG A 99 13.79 7.01 -18.76
CA ARG A 99 14.59 6.29 -19.76
C ARG A 99 14.05 4.88 -19.88
N MET A 100 13.58 4.53 -21.05
CA MET A 100 13.10 3.21 -21.43
C MET A 100 14.19 2.48 -22.21
N PHE A 101 14.39 1.20 -21.92
CA PHE A 101 15.45 0.42 -22.53
C PHE A 101 14.89 -0.66 -23.43
N ARG A 102 15.61 -0.97 -24.49
CA ARG A 102 15.28 -2.05 -25.39
C ARG A 102 15.09 -3.36 -24.64
N TRP A 103 14.02 -4.07 -24.97
CA TRP A 103 13.77 -5.40 -24.45
C TRP A 103 14.67 -6.43 -25.13
N ASP A 104 15.43 -7.17 -24.37
CA ASP A 104 16.37 -8.20 -24.84
C ASP A 104 15.77 -9.62 -24.91
N GLY A 105 14.48 -9.74 -24.64
CA GLY A 105 13.77 -11.02 -24.67
C GLY A 105 14.01 -11.95 -23.46
N VAL A 106 14.82 -11.54 -22.51
CA VAL A 106 15.15 -12.34 -21.32
C VAL A 106 14.26 -11.95 -20.15
N GLU A 107 13.45 -12.89 -19.65
CA GLU A 107 12.73 -12.68 -18.40
C GLU A 107 13.71 -12.70 -17.23
N LYS A 108 13.87 -11.55 -16.60
CA LYS A 108 14.84 -11.35 -15.52
C LYS A 108 14.23 -11.79 -14.21
N VAL A 109 14.44 -13.06 -13.88
CA VAL A 109 13.92 -13.65 -12.64
C VAL A 109 15.01 -13.60 -11.57
N GLY A 110 14.74 -12.79 -10.55
CA GLY A 110 15.25 -13.06 -9.19
C GLY A 110 16.72 -12.84 -8.89
N ARG A 111 17.51 -12.15 -9.70
CA ARG A 111 18.85 -11.75 -9.29
C ARG A 111 18.95 -10.23 -9.16
N ARG A 112 19.39 -9.83 -8.01
CA ARG A 112 19.90 -8.51 -7.71
C ARG A 112 21.07 -8.18 -8.62
N SER A 113 21.15 -7.03 -8.92
CA SER A 113 22.28 -6.27 -8.99
C SER A 113 22.81 -5.95 -10.19
N ASP A 114 22.86 -5.92 -11.10
CA ASP A 114 23.56 -5.01 -12.00
C ASP A 114 22.47 -4.16 -12.64
N GLY A 115 22.54 -2.85 -12.52
CA GLY A 115 21.63 -1.88 -13.15
C GLY A 115 21.29 -2.21 -14.62
N ALA A 116 22.07 -3.09 -15.24
CA ALA A 116 21.84 -3.71 -16.54
C ALA A 116 20.48 -4.39 -16.75
N TYR A 117 19.74 -4.65 -15.66
CA TYR A 117 18.48 -5.43 -15.69
C TYR A 117 17.22 -4.58 -15.55
N ARG A 118 17.26 -3.28 -15.73
CA ARG A 118 16.05 -2.45 -15.71
C ARG A 118 15.55 -2.19 -17.11
N ASP A 119 14.24 -2.33 -17.30
CA ASP A 119 13.59 -2.02 -18.58
C ASP A 119 13.16 -0.56 -18.65
N MET A 120 13.08 0.10 -17.51
CA MET A 120 12.83 1.53 -17.37
C MET A 120 13.43 2.06 -16.06
N CYS A 121 13.99 3.26 -16.11
CA CYS A 121 14.37 4.04 -14.95
C CYS A 121 13.86 5.46 -15.10
N GLY A 122 13.36 6.05 -14.02
CA GLY A 122 12.92 7.44 -14.01
C GLY A 122 13.45 8.22 -12.82
N ALA A 123 13.47 9.53 -12.94
CA ALA A 123 13.89 10.48 -11.92
C ALA A 123 12.87 11.61 -11.78
N VAL A 124 12.55 11.97 -10.54
CA VAL A 124 11.67 13.11 -10.20
C VAL A 124 12.53 14.28 -9.76
N PHE A 125 12.43 15.41 -10.44
CA PHE A 125 13.09 16.66 -10.08
C PHE A 125 12.17 17.60 -9.33
N LEU A 126 12.71 18.33 -8.37
CA LEU A 126 12.09 19.54 -7.86
C LEU A 126 12.25 20.68 -8.89
N GLY A 127 11.15 21.32 -9.23
CA GLY A 127 11.14 22.42 -10.19
C GLY A 127 11.21 21.98 -11.65
N THR A 128 11.75 22.86 -12.48
CA THR A 128 11.91 22.67 -13.93
C THR A 128 13.40 22.77 -14.27
N PRO A 129 14.12 21.65 -14.35
CA PRO A 129 15.52 21.64 -14.72
C PRO A 129 15.69 22.13 -16.18
N ASP A 130 16.83 22.74 -16.48
CA ASP A 130 17.18 23.12 -17.85
C ASP A 130 17.59 21.89 -18.67
N ASP A 131 17.75 22.10 -19.99
CA ASP A 131 18.06 21.01 -20.93
C ASP A 131 19.42 20.36 -20.62
N GLN A 132 20.41 21.14 -20.14
CA GLN A 132 21.71 20.60 -19.76
C GLN A 132 21.55 19.66 -18.56
N ARG A 133 20.85 20.07 -17.52
CA ARG A 133 20.62 19.24 -16.33
C ARG A 133 19.81 17.99 -16.64
N ILE A 134 18.82 18.09 -17.55
CA ILE A 134 18.06 16.94 -18.06
C ILE A 134 18.99 15.95 -18.79
N ALA A 135 19.87 16.46 -19.66
CA ALA A 135 20.82 15.62 -20.39
C ALA A 135 21.82 14.91 -19.48
N GLU A 136 22.34 15.60 -18.47
CA GLU A 136 23.18 15.01 -17.42
C GLU A 136 22.48 13.86 -16.69
N GLU A 137 21.21 14.04 -16.35
CA GLU A 137 20.47 13.00 -15.66
C GLU A 137 20.13 11.81 -16.56
N PHE A 138 19.83 12.04 -17.85
CA PHE A 138 19.69 10.93 -18.79
C PHE A 138 20.97 10.10 -18.90
N ALA A 139 22.15 10.73 -18.87
CA ALA A 139 23.42 10.02 -18.85
C ALA A 139 23.58 9.13 -17.61
N VAL A 140 23.06 9.58 -16.45
CA VAL A 140 23.02 8.78 -15.23
C VAL A 140 22.05 7.61 -15.38
N LEU A 141 20.84 7.85 -15.89
CA LEU A 141 19.84 6.80 -16.12
C LEU A 141 20.35 5.76 -17.14
N ASP A 142 21.12 6.17 -18.15
CA ASP A 142 21.72 5.28 -19.13
C ASP A 142 22.72 4.30 -18.49
N SER A 143 23.37 4.65 -17.38
CA SER A 143 24.28 3.77 -16.65
C SER A 143 23.56 2.59 -15.99
N ARG A 144 22.26 2.72 -15.75
CA ARG A 144 21.41 1.75 -15.04
C ARG A 144 21.92 1.38 -13.64
N ASP A 145 22.92 2.05 -13.13
CA ASP A 145 23.54 1.77 -11.85
C ASP A 145 22.71 2.35 -10.71
N ALA A 146 22.16 1.46 -9.88
CA ALA A 146 21.33 1.85 -8.75
C ALA A 146 22.08 2.71 -7.71
N ASP A 147 23.39 2.56 -7.59
CA ASP A 147 24.19 3.32 -6.63
C ASP A 147 24.49 4.75 -7.12
N THR A 148 24.63 4.94 -8.42
CA THR A 148 24.74 6.28 -9.01
C THR A 148 23.41 7.01 -9.07
N MET A 149 22.30 6.30 -8.99
CA MET A 149 20.94 6.84 -9.00
C MET A 149 20.46 7.38 -7.64
N ARG A 150 21.32 7.46 -6.62
CA ARG A 150 20.95 7.99 -5.31
C ARG A 150 20.73 9.50 -5.34
N SER A 151 19.93 9.99 -4.40
CA SER A 151 19.56 11.40 -4.26
C SER A 151 20.71 12.37 -4.61
N ARG A 152 20.45 13.29 -5.51
CA ARG A 152 21.41 14.27 -6.02
C ARG A 152 20.82 15.67 -5.93
N GLY A 153 20.67 16.15 -4.73
CA GLY A 153 20.22 17.51 -4.48
C GLY A 153 18.80 17.82 -4.98
N ASP A 154 18.63 18.06 -6.27
CA ASP A 154 17.36 18.39 -6.91
C ASP A 154 16.51 17.16 -7.33
N VAL A 155 17.09 15.95 -7.30
CA VAL A 155 16.36 14.70 -7.58
C VAL A 155 15.80 14.11 -6.30
N THR A 156 14.47 13.99 -6.23
CA THR A 156 13.73 13.59 -5.03
C THR A 156 13.20 12.17 -5.07
N GLY A 157 13.26 11.51 -6.21
CA GLY A 157 12.72 10.15 -6.34
C GLY A 157 13.26 9.40 -7.54
N TRP A 158 13.32 8.08 -7.40
CA TRP A 158 13.76 7.12 -8.40
C TRP A 158 12.70 6.08 -8.65
N THR A 159 12.49 5.70 -9.89
CA THR A 159 11.45 4.78 -10.30
C THR A 159 11.95 3.69 -11.22
N PRO A 160 12.79 2.78 -10.76
CA PRO A 160 13.22 1.64 -11.58
C PRO A 160 12.05 0.66 -11.76
N ALA A 161 11.87 0.15 -12.99
CA ALA A 161 10.81 -0.80 -13.29
C ALA A 161 11.20 -1.81 -14.35
N ASN A 162 10.55 -2.98 -14.30
CA ASN A 162 10.70 -4.05 -15.29
C ASN A 162 9.35 -4.38 -15.91
N ARG A 163 9.36 -4.82 -17.17
CA ARG A 163 8.15 -5.23 -17.90
C ARG A 163 7.56 -6.50 -17.30
N SER A 164 6.25 -6.58 -17.31
CA SER A 164 5.52 -7.84 -17.18
C SER A 164 5.55 -8.53 -18.54
N ALA A 165 6.58 -9.33 -18.81
CA ALA A 165 6.96 -9.75 -20.15
C ALA A 165 5.75 -10.20 -21.01
N ARG A 166 5.02 -11.24 -20.60
CA ARG A 166 3.92 -11.78 -21.40
C ARG A 166 2.75 -10.79 -21.57
N PHE A 167 2.40 -10.06 -20.52
CA PHE A 167 1.27 -9.15 -20.56
C PHE A 167 1.61 -7.87 -21.33
N PHE A 168 2.82 -7.36 -21.16
CA PHE A 168 3.29 -6.18 -21.88
C PHE A 168 3.27 -6.41 -23.40
N ASP A 169 3.87 -7.49 -23.84
CA ASP A 169 3.95 -7.83 -25.27
C ASP A 169 2.56 -8.11 -25.86
N HIS A 170 1.69 -8.82 -25.13
CA HIS A 170 0.30 -9.04 -25.54
C HIS A 170 -0.43 -7.71 -25.81
N VAL A 171 -0.28 -6.73 -24.91
CA VAL A 171 -0.93 -5.43 -25.06
C VAL A 171 -0.39 -4.69 -26.28
N VAL A 172 0.94 -4.66 -26.45
CA VAL A 172 1.58 -4.03 -27.62
C VAL A 172 1.11 -4.67 -28.93
N ASP A 173 1.12 -5.99 -29.02
CA ASP A 173 0.75 -6.71 -30.23
C ASP A 173 -0.72 -6.51 -30.62
N ARG A 174 -1.62 -6.49 -29.62
CA ARG A 174 -3.05 -6.20 -29.84
C ARG A 174 -3.26 -4.77 -30.35
N LEU A 175 -2.63 -3.81 -29.69
CA LEU A 175 -2.73 -2.40 -30.10
C LEU A 175 -2.15 -2.20 -31.50
N ALA A 176 -1.01 -2.80 -31.82
CA ALA A 176 -0.41 -2.73 -33.17
C ALA A 176 -1.33 -3.34 -34.24
N ALA A 177 -2.10 -4.36 -33.89
CA ALA A 177 -3.15 -4.95 -34.76
C ALA A 177 -4.44 -4.11 -34.85
N GLY A 178 -4.49 -2.92 -34.26
CA GLY A 178 -5.68 -2.07 -34.21
C GLY A 178 -6.77 -2.57 -33.26
N GLN A 179 -6.43 -3.42 -32.28
CA GLN A 179 -7.37 -4.10 -31.39
C GLN A 179 -7.07 -3.77 -29.93
N GLN A 180 -8.10 -3.90 -29.08
CA GLN A 180 -7.90 -3.81 -27.63
C GLN A 180 -7.34 -5.12 -27.07
N PRO A 181 -6.56 -5.07 -25.96
CA PRO A 181 -6.15 -6.26 -25.24
C PRO A 181 -7.35 -7.12 -24.83
N ASP A 182 -7.15 -8.45 -24.82
CA ASP A 182 -8.21 -9.37 -24.39
C ASP A 182 -8.48 -9.20 -22.89
N PRO A 183 -9.72 -8.89 -22.48
CA PRO A 183 -10.11 -8.75 -21.08
C PRO A 183 -9.79 -10.00 -20.22
N ALA A 184 -9.90 -11.19 -20.81
CA ALA A 184 -9.55 -12.42 -20.09
C ALA A 184 -8.05 -12.52 -19.79
N VAL A 185 -7.19 -12.03 -20.69
CA VAL A 185 -5.73 -11.96 -20.48
C VAL A 185 -5.40 -10.87 -19.46
N ILE A 186 -6.10 -9.74 -19.48
CA ILE A 186 -5.95 -8.68 -18.48
C ILE A 186 -6.34 -9.19 -17.09
N GLY A 187 -7.47 -9.90 -16.99
CA GLY A 187 -7.98 -10.44 -15.72
C GLY A 187 -7.16 -11.61 -15.17
N SER A 188 -6.61 -12.47 -16.04
CA SER A 188 -5.73 -13.57 -15.65
C SER A 188 -4.28 -13.13 -15.42
N GLY A 189 -3.87 -12.00 -16.01
CA GLY A 189 -2.60 -11.35 -15.74
C GLY A 189 -2.65 -10.58 -14.42
N ALA A 190 -1.49 -10.16 -13.95
CA ALA A 190 -1.42 -9.36 -12.71
C ALA A 190 -2.01 -7.95 -12.84
N GLY A 191 -2.57 -7.58 -14.00
CA GLY A 191 -3.19 -6.27 -14.24
C GLY A 191 -2.21 -5.11 -14.30
N TYR A 192 -0.93 -5.34 -14.57
CA TYR A 192 0.09 -4.30 -14.69
C TYR A 192 1.05 -4.56 -15.86
N LEU A 193 1.47 -3.47 -16.51
CA LEU A 193 2.45 -3.50 -17.61
C LEU A 193 3.89 -3.45 -17.11
N LEU A 194 4.15 -2.57 -16.15
CA LEU A 194 5.44 -2.43 -15.49
C LEU A 194 5.33 -2.80 -14.02
N ARG A 195 6.41 -3.36 -13.49
CA ARG A 195 6.58 -3.69 -12.08
C ARG A 195 7.77 -2.93 -11.53
N ASN A 196 7.55 -2.15 -10.49
CA ASN A 196 8.62 -1.52 -9.76
C ASN A 196 9.39 -2.55 -8.92
N GLY A 197 10.71 -2.48 -8.95
CA GLY A 197 11.60 -3.42 -8.28
C GLY A 197 11.85 -3.16 -6.80
N GLY A 198 11.10 -2.25 -6.17
CA GLY A 198 11.17 -2.04 -4.72
C GLY A 198 12.12 -0.94 -4.24
N TYR A 199 12.75 -0.19 -5.12
CA TYR A 199 13.52 1.00 -4.73
C TYR A 199 12.67 2.23 -5.03
N LEU A 200 12.09 2.79 -4.00
CA LEU A 200 11.31 4.02 -4.04
C LEU A 200 11.99 5.07 -3.14
N GLY A 201 11.88 6.32 -3.52
CA GLY A 201 12.47 7.43 -2.77
C GLY A 201 13.99 7.36 -2.69
N SER A 202 14.56 7.51 -1.50
CA SER A 202 16.01 7.56 -1.26
C SER A 202 16.78 6.26 -1.53
N GLY A 203 16.12 5.25 -2.07
CA GLY A 203 16.75 3.98 -2.44
C GLY A 203 17.07 3.04 -1.27
N ARG A 204 16.68 3.39 -0.05
CA ARG A 204 16.80 2.53 1.13
C ARG A 204 15.43 2.17 1.66
N TYR A 205 15.21 0.91 1.93
CA TYR A 205 13.99 0.44 2.57
C TYR A 205 13.72 1.16 3.88
N GLY A 206 12.51 1.67 4.03
CA GLY A 206 12.07 2.34 5.23
C GLY A 206 12.68 3.73 5.46
N THR A 207 13.44 4.27 4.52
CA THR A 207 13.72 5.69 4.46
C THR A 207 12.71 6.31 3.51
N LEU A 208 11.91 7.22 4.04
CA LEU A 208 10.95 7.93 3.25
C LEU A 208 11.64 9.02 2.45
N SER A 209 11.15 9.24 1.26
CA SER A 209 11.48 10.37 0.40
C SER A 209 11.06 11.73 0.99
N VAL A 210 10.57 11.76 2.21
CA VAL A 210 10.22 12.99 2.95
C VAL A 210 11.37 13.99 3.00
N GLU A 211 12.59 13.50 3.14
CA GLU A 211 13.79 14.34 3.21
C GLU A 211 14.10 15.08 1.89
N GLY A 212 13.57 14.61 0.77
CA GLY A 212 13.77 15.24 -0.53
C GLY A 212 12.83 16.42 -0.82
N TYR A 213 11.82 16.66 0.01
CA TYR A 213 10.81 17.69 -0.22
C TYR A 213 10.82 18.78 0.87
N PRO A 214 10.64 20.06 0.51
CA PRO A 214 10.51 21.13 1.48
C PRO A 214 9.34 20.89 2.44
N ALA A 215 9.46 21.41 3.67
CA ALA A 215 8.36 21.37 4.64
C ALA A 215 7.09 22.02 4.05
N GLY A 216 5.96 21.36 4.19
CA GLY A 216 4.68 21.81 3.61
C GLY A 216 4.46 21.45 2.14
N HIS A 217 5.43 20.81 1.47
CA HIS A 217 5.20 20.28 0.15
C HIS A 217 4.21 19.09 0.21
N PRO A 218 3.20 18.99 -0.69
CA PRO A 218 2.21 17.91 -0.64
C PRO A 218 2.80 16.50 -0.66
N LEU A 219 3.96 16.29 -1.29
CA LEU A 219 4.66 15.02 -1.32
C LEU A 219 5.59 14.77 -0.11
N SER A 220 5.69 15.70 0.85
CA SER A 220 6.47 15.51 2.08
C SER A 220 5.77 14.62 3.11
N HIS A 221 4.55 14.17 2.84
CA HIS A 221 3.83 13.24 3.69
C HIS A 221 4.33 11.79 3.51
N PRO A 222 4.31 10.97 4.57
CA PRO A 222 4.70 9.57 4.50
C PRO A 222 4.02 8.82 3.35
N PHE A 223 4.79 8.07 2.58
CA PHE A 223 4.40 7.30 1.40
C PHE A 223 3.94 8.11 0.17
N PHE A 224 3.63 9.41 0.29
CA PHE A 224 3.06 10.14 -0.85
C PHE A 224 4.04 10.29 -2.02
N ALA A 225 5.31 10.56 -1.74
CA ALA A 225 6.32 10.63 -2.80
C ALA A 225 6.54 9.27 -3.48
N ASP A 226 6.60 8.20 -2.68
CA ASP A 226 6.77 6.85 -3.19
C ASP A 226 5.56 6.40 -4.03
N LEU A 227 4.36 6.64 -3.52
CA LEU A 227 3.11 6.35 -4.23
C LEU A 227 2.97 7.19 -5.50
N PHE A 228 3.36 8.47 -5.45
CA PHE A 228 3.35 9.32 -6.63
C PHE A 228 4.34 8.85 -7.69
N GLY A 229 5.54 8.44 -7.29
CA GLY A 229 6.51 7.81 -8.18
C GLY A 229 5.95 6.56 -8.88
N LEU A 230 5.22 5.71 -8.15
CA LEU A 230 4.51 4.56 -8.75
C LEU A 230 3.43 4.98 -9.74
N LEU A 231 2.70 6.05 -9.45
CA LEU A 231 1.70 6.57 -10.39
C LEU A 231 2.36 7.08 -11.69
N LEU A 232 3.53 7.69 -11.59
CA LEU A 232 4.31 8.09 -12.78
C LEU A 232 4.78 6.88 -13.59
N VAL A 233 5.22 5.80 -12.93
CA VAL A 233 5.55 4.53 -13.62
C VAL A 233 4.31 3.96 -14.32
N ARG A 234 3.12 4.01 -13.70
CA ARG A 234 1.87 3.61 -14.33
C ARG A 234 1.62 4.41 -15.61
N GLN A 235 1.74 5.74 -15.54
CA GLN A 235 1.52 6.60 -16.70
C GLN A 235 2.50 6.28 -17.84
N VAL A 236 3.81 6.22 -17.53
CA VAL A 236 4.83 5.84 -18.54
C VAL A 236 4.52 4.48 -19.15
N SER A 237 4.02 3.52 -18.38
CA SER A 237 3.73 2.18 -18.88
C SER A 237 2.61 2.18 -19.94
N ILE A 238 1.58 3.01 -19.75
CA ILE A 238 0.49 3.19 -20.70
C ILE A 238 1.00 3.87 -21.97
N ASP A 239 1.70 4.99 -21.82
CA ASP A 239 2.24 5.75 -22.94
C ASP A 239 3.25 4.91 -23.76
N MET A 240 4.02 4.06 -23.06
CA MET A 240 5.03 3.19 -23.67
C MET A 240 4.40 2.13 -24.58
N VAL A 241 3.37 1.41 -24.14
CA VAL A 241 2.72 0.38 -24.98
C VAL A 241 2.03 1.00 -26.19
N GLU A 242 1.42 2.18 -26.02
CA GLU A 242 0.81 2.92 -27.13
C GLU A 242 1.86 3.40 -28.15
N ALA A 243 2.99 3.95 -27.68
CA ALA A 243 4.07 4.43 -28.54
C ALA A 243 4.74 3.30 -29.31
N ILE A 244 5.05 2.18 -28.65
CA ILE A 244 5.64 1.01 -29.32
C ILE A 244 4.68 0.45 -30.37
N ALA A 245 3.38 0.34 -30.05
CA ALA A 245 2.38 -0.12 -31.00
C ALA A 245 2.28 0.79 -32.22
N ALA A 246 2.25 2.11 -32.01
CA ALA A 246 2.23 3.11 -33.08
C ALA A 246 3.52 3.08 -33.95
N ALA A 247 4.69 2.82 -33.35
CA ALA A 247 5.95 2.66 -34.07
C ALA A 247 5.97 1.36 -34.91
N ARG A 248 5.25 0.30 -34.48
CA ARG A 248 5.14 -0.96 -35.22
C ARG A 248 4.09 -0.93 -36.34
N SER A 249 3.04 -0.11 -36.20
CA SER A 249 1.91 -0.13 -37.15
C SER A 249 1.24 1.24 -37.25
N PRO A 250 1.00 1.73 -38.49
CA PRO A 250 0.25 2.97 -38.69
C PRO A 250 -1.25 2.84 -38.31
N ASN A 251 -1.76 1.61 -38.16
CA ASN A 251 -3.12 1.32 -37.77
C ASN A 251 -3.27 1.01 -36.26
N ALA A 252 -2.24 1.29 -35.47
CA ALA A 252 -2.27 0.99 -34.05
C ALA A 252 -3.41 1.71 -33.33
N ALA A 253 -4.13 0.97 -32.48
CA ALA A 253 -5.14 1.53 -31.59
C ALA A 253 -4.48 2.11 -30.33
N ARG A 254 -5.19 3.00 -29.65
CA ARG A 254 -4.89 3.39 -28.27
C ARG A 254 -5.73 2.56 -27.30
N LEU A 255 -5.26 2.45 -26.07
CA LEU A 255 -6.05 1.83 -25.00
C LEU A 255 -7.35 2.61 -24.77
N THR A 256 -8.46 1.90 -24.64
CA THR A 256 -9.69 2.55 -24.17
C THR A 256 -9.53 3.01 -22.73
N PRO A 257 -10.22 4.09 -22.31
CA PRO A 257 -10.12 4.61 -20.94
C PRO A 257 -10.41 3.54 -19.86
N GLU A 258 -11.35 2.64 -20.12
CA GLU A 258 -11.72 1.55 -19.20
C GLU A 258 -10.54 0.60 -18.97
N ILE A 259 -9.86 0.18 -20.04
CA ILE A 259 -8.68 -0.70 -19.96
C ILE A 259 -7.50 0.05 -19.33
N ALA A 260 -7.26 1.29 -19.75
CA ALA A 260 -6.19 2.11 -19.21
C ALA A 260 -6.36 2.36 -17.69
N ARG A 261 -7.57 2.58 -17.20
CA ARG A 261 -7.87 2.69 -15.76
C ARG A 261 -7.61 1.38 -15.02
N TYR A 262 -7.99 0.24 -15.61
CA TYR A 262 -7.78 -1.07 -14.99
C TYR A 262 -6.29 -1.44 -14.86
N ILE A 263 -5.44 -0.93 -15.74
CA ILE A 263 -3.99 -1.12 -15.65
C ILE A 263 -3.44 -0.36 -14.46
N GLY A 264 -2.90 -1.12 -13.51
CA GLY A 264 -2.14 -0.59 -12.38
C GLY A 264 -0.64 -0.62 -12.59
N VAL A 265 0.11 -0.54 -11.51
CA VAL A 265 1.56 -0.78 -11.48
C VAL A 265 1.88 -1.87 -10.47
N GLY A 266 2.64 -2.88 -10.90
CA GLY A 266 3.03 -3.98 -10.04
C GLY A 266 4.12 -3.57 -9.05
N ASN A 267 4.08 -4.17 -7.87
CA ASN A 267 5.15 -4.06 -6.90
C ASN A 267 5.32 -5.41 -6.18
N SER A 268 6.55 -5.80 -5.93
CA SER A 268 6.83 -7.03 -5.17
C SER A 268 6.63 -6.74 -3.68
N SER A 269 5.43 -7.01 -3.18
CA SER A 269 5.05 -6.89 -1.76
C SER A 269 5.03 -5.46 -1.20
N GLY A 270 5.01 -4.41 -2.02
CA GLY A 270 5.15 -3.03 -1.54
C GLY A 270 6.42 -2.84 -0.69
N GLN A 271 7.49 -3.52 -1.03
CA GLN A 271 8.58 -3.92 -0.14
C GLN A 271 9.10 -2.81 0.76
N GLY A 272 9.57 -1.72 0.20
CA GLY A 272 10.07 -0.62 1.01
C GLY A 272 9.02 -0.04 1.96
N MET A 273 7.78 0.09 1.49
CA MET A 273 6.66 0.63 2.27
C MET A 273 6.18 -0.34 3.35
N CYS A 274 6.16 -1.66 3.08
CA CYS A 274 5.84 -2.65 4.10
C CYS A 274 6.91 -2.69 5.20
N VAL A 275 8.20 -2.58 4.85
CA VAL A 275 9.29 -2.45 5.83
C VAL A 275 9.11 -1.17 6.65
N ALA A 276 8.76 -0.07 6.01
CA ALA A 276 8.51 1.19 6.70
C ALA A 276 7.36 1.08 7.70
N LEU A 277 6.25 0.43 7.33
CA LEU A 277 5.14 0.17 8.25
C LEU A 277 5.54 -0.71 9.45
N GLN A 278 6.41 -1.68 9.24
CA GLN A 278 6.95 -2.51 10.33
C GLN A 278 7.92 -1.73 11.22
N ARG A 279 8.78 -0.93 10.64
CA ARG A 279 9.76 -0.12 11.36
C ARG A 279 9.10 1.02 12.14
N TRP A 280 8.04 1.60 11.59
CA TRP A 280 7.35 2.77 12.09
C TRP A 280 5.88 2.49 12.41
N PRO A 281 5.56 1.67 13.43
CA PRO A 281 4.19 1.21 13.70
C PRO A 281 3.22 2.35 14.06
N HIS A 282 3.69 3.57 14.35
CA HIS A 282 2.81 4.73 14.51
C HIS A 282 2.03 5.06 13.23
N TRP A 283 2.53 4.72 12.05
CA TRP A 283 1.77 4.84 10.81
C TRP A 283 0.64 3.80 10.73
N VAL A 284 0.92 2.59 11.20
CA VAL A 284 -0.11 1.56 11.39
C VAL A 284 -1.17 2.05 12.37
N ALA A 285 -0.74 2.58 13.53
CA ALA A 285 -1.65 3.12 14.54
C ALA A 285 -2.53 4.24 13.99
N THR A 286 -1.95 5.19 13.26
CA THR A 286 -2.70 6.29 12.65
C THR A 286 -3.72 5.78 11.64
N TRP A 287 -3.32 4.87 10.76
CA TRP A 287 -4.23 4.29 9.78
C TRP A 287 -5.36 3.51 10.45
N MET A 288 -5.04 2.68 11.44
CA MET A 288 -6.03 1.90 12.17
C MET A 288 -7.04 2.78 12.89
N VAL A 289 -6.59 3.86 13.55
CA VAL A 289 -7.51 4.79 14.22
C VAL A 289 -8.45 5.45 13.22
N VAL A 290 -7.94 5.92 12.09
CA VAL A 290 -8.76 6.55 11.02
C VAL A 290 -9.76 5.54 10.45
N ARG A 291 -9.32 4.31 10.16
CA ARG A 291 -10.16 3.25 9.63
C ARG A 291 -11.25 2.83 10.62
N GLU A 292 -10.89 2.54 11.87
CA GLU A 292 -11.83 2.06 12.88
C GLU A 292 -12.84 3.16 13.27
N LEU A 293 -12.41 4.42 13.28
CA LEU A 293 -13.32 5.56 13.49
C LEU A 293 -14.32 5.69 12.33
N SER A 294 -13.84 5.58 11.08
CA SER A 294 -14.70 5.61 9.90
C SER A 294 -15.70 4.45 9.89
N LEU A 295 -15.25 3.26 10.28
CA LEU A 295 -16.11 2.09 10.43
C LEU A 295 -17.15 2.28 11.55
N ALA A 296 -16.74 2.79 12.71
CA ALA A 296 -17.63 3.04 13.83
C ALA A 296 -18.70 4.08 13.49
N TYR A 297 -18.31 5.14 12.78
CA TYR A 297 -19.28 6.11 12.24
C TYR A 297 -20.29 5.43 11.31
N ALA A 298 -19.82 4.64 10.34
CA ALA A 298 -20.70 3.94 9.42
C ALA A 298 -21.67 3.00 10.15
N LYS A 299 -21.15 2.24 11.12
CA LYS A 299 -21.97 1.33 11.97
C LYS A 299 -23.04 2.05 12.78
N ALA A 300 -22.77 3.27 13.22
CA ALA A 300 -23.73 4.07 13.97
C ALA A 300 -24.87 4.64 13.09
N GLN A 301 -24.71 4.66 11.74
CA GLN A 301 -25.71 5.22 10.85
C GLN A 301 -26.90 4.28 10.60
N PRO A 302 -28.11 4.86 10.37
CA PRO A 302 -29.30 4.06 10.02
C PRO A 302 -29.09 3.37 8.66
N ALA A 303 -29.29 2.06 8.59
CA ALA A 303 -29.10 1.28 7.37
C ALA A 303 -30.01 1.75 6.22
N LYS A 304 -31.27 2.09 6.53
CA LYS A 304 -32.26 2.50 5.53
C LYS A 304 -31.85 3.71 4.68
N ALA A 305 -30.96 4.57 5.19
CA ALA A 305 -30.55 5.78 4.47
C ALA A 305 -29.63 5.51 3.27
N ARG A 306 -28.97 4.35 3.22
CA ARG A 306 -27.94 4.03 2.21
C ARG A 306 -28.10 2.62 1.62
N ILE A 307 -29.31 2.01 1.66
CA ILE A 307 -29.56 0.65 1.12
C ILE A 307 -29.13 0.53 -0.33
N SER A 308 -29.56 1.45 -1.19
CA SER A 308 -29.22 1.39 -2.63
C SER A 308 -27.71 1.49 -2.88
N CYS A 309 -27.01 2.34 -2.13
CA CYS A 309 -25.55 2.44 -2.19
C CYS A 309 -24.89 1.13 -1.76
N MET A 310 -25.33 0.56 -0.64
CA MET A 310 -24.78 -0.71 -0.14
C MET A 310 -25.04 -1.87 -1.10
N LEU A 311 -26.24 -1.96 -1.68
CA LEU A 311 -26.56 -3.00 -2.68
C LEU A 311 -25.66 -2.88 -3.91
N ALA A 312 -25.43 -1.67 -4.42
CA ALA A 312 -24.53 -1.45 -5.55
C ALA A 312 -23.08 -1.83 -5.23
N LEU A 313 -22.60 -1.49 -4.04
CA LEU A 313 -21.25 -1.87 -3.57
C LEU A 313 -21.12 -3.39 -3.36
N LEU A 314 -22.16 -4.05 -2.84
CA LEU A 314 -22.16 -5.51 -2.68
C LEU A 314 -22.12 -6.22 -4.04
N GLU A 315 -22.92 -5.80 -5.01
CA GLU A 315 -22.87 -6.38 -6.37
C GLU A 315 -21.49 -6.18 -7.00
N ARG A 316 -20.90 -4.99 -6.87
CA ARG A 316 -19.56 -4.70 -7.38
C ARG A 316 -18.49 -5.59 -6.71
N ALA A 317 -18.56 -5.79 -5.40
CA ALA A 317 -17.65 -6.67 -4.68
C ALA A 317 -17.83 -8.14 -5.08
N ILE A 318 -19.08 -8.59 -5.26
CA ILE A 318 -19.39 -9.95 -5.72
C ILE A 318 -18.81 -10.19 -7.12
N ASP A 319 -18.98 -9.24 -8.04
CA ASP A 319 -18.46 -9.35 -9.40
C ASP A 319 -16.92 -9.33 -9.41
N TYR A 320 -16.30 -8.49 -8.59
CA TYR A 320 -14.85 -8.48 -8.40
C TYR A 320 -14.34 -9.87 -7.97
N TYR A 321 -14.88 -10.46 -6.89
CA TYR A 321 -14.42 -11.77 -6.39
C TYR A 321 -14.76 -12.93 -7.32
N ARG A 322 -15.76 -12.80 -8.18
CA ARG A 322 -16.05 -13.79 -9.23
C ARG A 322 -15.07 -13.75 -10.38
N SER A 323 -14.57 -12.56 -10.70
CA SER A 323 -13.72 -12.31 -11.86
C SER A 323 -12.24 -12.48 -11.55
N VAL A 324 -11.81 -12.13 -10.34
CA VAL A 324 -10.40 -12.25 -9.93
C VAL A 324 -10.07 -13.71 -9.67
N GLN A 325 -9.31 -14.29 -10.59
CA GLN A 325 -8.72 -15.62 -10.39
C GLN A 325 -7.47 -15.50 -9.52
N VAL A 326 -7.62 -15.77 -8.26
CA VAL A 326 -6.47 -15.93 -7.36
C VAL A 326 -6.30 -17.42 -7.14
N PRO A 327 -5.28 -18.06 -7.70
CA PRO A 327 -4.92 -19.42 -7.33
C PRO A 327 -4.45 -19.34 -5.88
N ASN A 328 -5.19 -19.99 -4.96
CA ASN A 328 -4.91 -19.66 -3.59
C ASN A 328 -5.16 -20.77 -2.60
N GLU A 329 -4.10 -21.42 -2.26
CA GLU A 329 -3.99 -22.24 -1.07
C GLU A 329 -3.75 -21.39 0.21
N GLU A 330 -3.47 -20.10 0.04
CA GLU A 330 -3.05 -19.19 1.12
C GLU A 330 -4.12 -18.16 1.54
N LEU A 331 -5.30 -18.14 0.94
CA LEU A 331 -6.43 -17.37 1.45
C LEU A 331 -7.04 -18.09 2.66
N ILE A 332 -7.40 -17.31 3.67
CA ILE A 332 -8.14 -17.83 4.83
C ILE A 332 -9.43 -18.50 4.36
N VAL A 333 -10.08 -17.90 3.36
CA VAL A 333 -11.32 -18.41 2.77
C VAL A 333 -11.30 -18.25 1.25
N PRO A 334 -11.64 -19.30 0.49
CA PRO A 334 -11.70 -19.23 -0.98
C PRO A 334 -12.71 -18.19 -1.48
N HIS A 335 -12.43 -17.55 -2.62
CA HIS A 335 -13.29 -16.51 -3.20
C HIS A 335 -14.75 -16.93 -3.41
N HIS A 336 -15.02 -18.19 -3.79
CA HIS A 336 -16.39 -18.67 -3.99
C HIS A 336 -17.21 -18.65 -2.68
N VAL A 337 -16.56 -18.85 -1.54
CA VAL A 337 -17.19 -18.76 -0.20
C VAL A 337 -17.48 -17.29 0.13
N ILE A 338 -16.52 -16.38 -0.13
CA ILE A 338 -16.73 -14.93 0.04
C ILE A 338 -17.92 -14.48 -0.81
N VAL A 339 -17.98 -14.90 -2.07
CA VAL A 339 -19.10 -14.58 -2.98
C VAL A 339 -20.43 -15.08 -2.45
N ALA A 340 -20.49 -16.32 -1.94
CA ALA A 340 -21.72 -16.89 -1.38
C ALA A 340 -22.17 -16.10 -0.13
N ASN A 341 -21.24 -15.75 0.74
CA ASN A 341 -21.51 -15.00 1.96
C ASN A 341 -21.93 -13.55 1.68
N LEU A 342 -21.25 -12.87 0.72
CA LEU A 342 -21.65 -11.52 0.30
C LEU A 342 -23.05 -11.49 -0.32
N ARG A 343 -23.45 -12.54 -1.07
CA ARG A 343 -24.83 -12.69 -1.56
C ARG A 343 -25.82 -12.80 -0.41
N ALA A 344 -25.51 -13.60 0.60
CA ALA A 344 -26.39 -13.69 1.78
C ALA A 344 -26.51 -12.34 2.50
N ILE A 345 -25.41 -11.59 2.64
CA ILE A 345 -25.45 -10.23 3.19
C ILE A 345 -26.28 -9.30 2.31
N ARG A 346 -26.14 -9.37 0.97
CA ARG A 346 -26.94 -8.59 0.02
C ARG A 346 -28.45 -8.85 0.24
N ASP A 347 -28.82 -10.11 0.35
CA ASP A 347 -30.21 -10.50 0.58
C ASP A 347 -30.73 -9.96 1.92
N TRP A 348 -29.91 -10.01 3.00
CA TRP A 348 -30.27 -9.36 4.27
C TRP A 348 -30.49 -7.86 4.14
N VAL A 349 -29.67 -7.17 3.33
CA VAL A 349 -29.81 -5.73 3.07
C VAL A 349 -31.05 -5.43 2.25
N ALA A 350 -31.36 -6.25 1.25
CA ALA A 350 -32.55 -6.11 0.41
C ALA A 350 -33.86 -6.31 1.20
N ASP A 351 -33.83 -7.24 2.16
CA ASP A 351 -34.98 -7.60 3.00
C ASP A 351 -35.13 -6.73 4.26
N LEU A 352 -34.35 -5.63 4.37
CA LEU A 352 -34.45 -4.77 5.54
C LEU A 352 -35.85 -4.23 5.75
N PRO A 353 -36.45 -4.38 6.94
CA PRO A 353 -37.79 -3.92 7.21
C PRO A 353 -37.89 -2.39 7.09
N ARG A 354 -39.05 -1.93 6.58
CA ARG A 354 -39.37 -0.49 6.49
C ARG A 354 -39.62 0.18 7.86
N GLY A 355 -39.47 -0.56 8.96
CA GLY A 355 -39.71 -0.16 10.35
C GLY A 355 -38.64 0.77 10.96
N PRO A 356 -38.44 0.73 12.29
CA PRO A 356 -37.48 1.60 13.00
C PRO A 356 -36.10 1.54 12.40
N ALA A 357 -35.35 2.65 12.51
CA ALA A 357 -34.02 2.78 11.94
C ALA A 357 -33.02 1.85 12.63
N MET A 358 -32.76 0.67 12.06
CA MET A 358 -31.71 -0.23 12.53
C MET A 358 -30.34 0.32 12.10
N PRO A 359 -29.35 0.40 13.00
CA PRO A 359 -28.00 0.82 12.64
C PRO A 359 -27.27 -0.27 11.85
N TRP A 360 -26.38 0.12 10.94
CA TRP A 360 -25.53 -0.81 10.18
C TRP A 360 -24.72 -1.74 11.08
N GLY A 361 -24.37 -1.27 12.29
CA GLY A 361 -23.62 -2.06 13.26
C GLY A 361 -24.32 -3.37 13.65
N THR A 362 -25.66 -3.40 13.64
CA THR A 362 -26.43 -4.64 13.90
C THR A 362 -26.19 -5.68 12.80
N LEU A 363 -26.18 -5.25 11.53
CA LEU A 363 -25.87 -6.16 10.41
C LEU A 363 -24.39 -6.57 10.42
N ALA A 364 -23.49 -5.65 10.76
CA ALA A 364 -22.07 -5.97 10.88
C ALA A 364 -21.79 -7.00 11.99
N ALA A 365 -22.48 -6.87 13.13
CA ALA A 365 -22.41 -7.85 14.20
C ALA A 365 -22.97 -9.22 13.78
N ARG A 366 -24.10 -9.22 13.05
CA ARG A 366 -24.65 -10.43 12.47
C ARG A 366 -23.69 -11.10 11.48
N ALA A 367 -23.04 -10.32 10.60
CA ALA A 367 -22.07 -10.84 9.65
C ALA A 367 -20.86 -11.46 10.36
N ALA A 368 -20.31 -10.78 11.38
CA ALA A 368 -19.20 -11.29 12.17
C ALA A 368 -19.53 -12.56 12.96
N ALA A 369 -20.80 -12.75 13.36
CA ALA A 369 -21.26 -13.95 14.06
C ALA A 369 -21.59 -15.12 13.11
N SER A 370 -21.92 -14.83 11.85
CA SER A 370 -22.42 -15.83 10.89
C SER A 370 -21.38 -16.30 9.90
N PHE A 371 -20.33 -15.51 9.65
CA PHE A 371 -19.35 -15.78 8.62
C PHE A 371 -17.92 -15.69 9.15
N ASP A 372 -16.98 -16.07 8.32
CA ASP A 372 -15.55 -15.96 8.57
C ASP A 372 -15.07 -14.48 8.63
N ALA A 373 -13.86 -14.30 9.16
CA ALA A 373 -13.26 -12.96 9.33
C ALA A 373 -13.06 -12.25 7.98
N GLU A 374 -12.74 -12.98 6.92
CA GLU A 374 -12.56 -12.43 5.57
C GLU A 374 -13.85 -11.77 5.09
N THR A 375 -14.98 -12.49 5.13
CA THR A 375 -16.29 -11.94 4.75
C THR A 375 -16.71 -10.77 5.64
N ALA A 376 -16.51 -10.89 6.96
CA ALA A 376 -16.84 -9.81 7.89
C ALA A 376 -16.04 -8.53 7.62
N GLU A 377 -14.74 -8.65 7.34
CA GLU A 377 -13.89 -7.49 7.00
C GLU A 377 -14.20 -6.90 5.62
N GLN A 378 -14.63 -7.74 4.64
CA GLN A 378 -15.15 -7.22 3.37
C GLN A 378 -16.40 -6.37 3.60
N PHE A 379 -17.35 -6.82 4.41
CA PHE A 379 -18.55 -6.04 4.72
C PHE A 379 -18.21 -4.76 5.50
N ASN A 380 -17.26 -4.81 6.42
CA ASN A 380 -16.75 -3.62 7.11
C ASN A 380 -16.12 -2.61 6.12
N ALA A 381 -15.38 -3.08 5.13
CA ALA A 381 -14.82 -2.23 4.08
C ALA A 381 -15.93 -1.54 3.25
N LEU A 382 -16.96 -2.30 2.86
CA LEU A 382 -18.12 -1.75 2.13
C LEU A 382 -18.88 -0.71 2.95
N LEU A 383 -18.97 -0.86 4.27
CA LEU A 383 -19.56 0.15 5.16
C LEU A 383 -18.77 1.47 5.14
N ILE A 384 -17.44 1.41 5.13
CA ILE A 384 -16.60 2.60 5.01
C ILE A 384 -16.82 3.27 3.65
N GLU A 385 -16.83 2.50 2.56
CA GLU A 385 -17.08 3.02 1.20
C GLU A 385 -18.49 3.62 1.06
N CYS A 386 -19.47 3.07 1.74
CA CYS A 386 -20.85 3.56 1.73
C CYS A 386 -21.03 4.93 2.42
N HIS A 387 -20.04 5.34 3.24
CA HIS A 387 -20.07 6.60 3.99
C HIS A 387 -18.85 7.49 3.65
N PRO A 388 -18.69 7.92 2.38
CA PRO A 388 -17.49 8.56 1.88
C PRO A 388 -17.17 9.88 2.59
N ASP A 389 -18.17 10.70 2.87
CA ASP A 389 -17.96 12.06 3.39
C ASP A 389 -17.20 12.07 4.73
N PHE A 390 -17.59 11.18 5.63
CA PHE A 390 -16.91 11.05 6.93
C PHE A 390 -15.53 10.41 6.79
N ALA A 391 -15.44 9.32 6.03
CA ALA A 391 -14.18 8.59 5.84
C ALA A 391 -13.13 9.49 5.17
N ASP A 392 -13.52 10.32 4.21
CA ASP A 392 -12.64 11.27 3.55
C ASP A 392 -12.18 12.36 4.52
N ALA A 393 -13.09 12.95 5.32
CA ALA A 393 -12.75 13.94 6.32
C ALA A 393 -11.82 13.39 7.41
N ALA A 394 -12.06 12.17 7.89
CA ALA A 394 -11.19 11.52 8.86
C ALA A 394 -9.82 11.18 8.27
N SER A 395 -9.77 10.83 6.98
CA SER A 395 -8.54 10.48 6.28
C SER A 395 -7.60 11.65 6.04
N GLU A 396 -8.08 12.89 6.11
CA GLU A 396 -7.21 14.09 6.06
C GLU A 396 -6.22 14.11 7.26
N TYR A 397 -6.54 13.41 8.34
CA TYR A 397 -5.60 13.25 9.47
C TYR A 397 -4.45 12.26 9.16
N LEU A 398 -4.65 11.33 8.23
CA LEU A 398 -3.69 10.25 7.99
C LEU A 398 -2.28 10.75 7.64
N PRO A 399 -2.07 11.66 6.65
CA PRO A 399 -0.74 12.18 6.36
C PRO A 399 -0.13 12.95 7.53
N ILE A 400 -0.93 13.76 8.22
CA ILE A 400 -0.49 14.62 9.33
C ILE A 400 -0.12 13.77 10.55
N GLY A 401 -0.98 12.82 10.90
CA GLY A 401 -0.76 11.93 12.04
C GLY A 401 0.44 11.01 11.83
N ALA A 402 0.58 10.49 10.62
CA ALA A 402 1.68 9.62 10.25
C ALA A 402 3.03 10.36 10.20
N ALA A 403 3.05 11.64 9.87
CA ALA A 403 4.27 12.47 9.86
C ALA A 403 4.79 12.82 11.26
N ARG A 404 3.98 12.61 12.31
CA ARG A 404 4.38 12.91 13.69
C ARG A 404 5.36 11.83 14.21
N VAL A 405 6.62 12.02 13.90
CA VAL A 405 7.69 11.22 14.52
C VAL A 405 7.74 11.57 16.01
N ARG A 406 7.73 10.57 16.85
CA ARG A 406 7.90 10.76 18.30
C ARG A 406 9.36 10.60 18.64
N ASP A 407 9.90 11.61 19.30
CA ASP A 407 11.25 11.56 19.82
C ASP A 407 11.33 10.55 20.98
N VAL A 408 12.54 10.04 21.23
CA VAL A 408 12.79 9.21 22.40
C VAL A 408 12.61 10.03 23.68
N GLN A 409 12.29 9.35 24.78
CA GLN A 409 12.38 9.90 26.13
C GLN A 409 13.78 9.57 26.67
N PRO A 410 14.76 10.49 26.55
CA PRO A 410 16.16 10.21 26.84
C PRO A 410 16.41 9.99 28.34
N ASP A 411 15.60 10.62 29.19
CA ASP A 411 15.75 10.54 30.67
C ASP A 411 15.11 9.28 31.26
N MET A 412 14.41 8.48 30.47
CA MET A 412 13.86 7.21 30.94
C MET A 412 15.00 6.31 31.44
N ARG A 413 14.81 5.68 32.61
CA ARG A 413 15.80 4.74 33.15
C ARG A 413 15.76 3.42 32.41
N VAL A 414 16.92 2.77 32.28
CA VAL A 414 17.08 1.44 31.66
C VAL A 414 16.13 0.42 32.31
N ALA A 415 15.98 0.45 33.63
CA ALA A 415 15.04 -0.42 34.34
C ALA A 415 13.60 -0.22 33.86
N ALA A 416 13.17 1.03 33.63
CA ALA A 416 11.82 1.32 33.15
C ALA A 416 11.63 0.84 31.70
N LEU A 417 12.63 1.03 30.84
CA LEU A 417 12.60 0.52 29.46
C LEU A 417 12.55 -1.02 29.43
N ARG A 418 13.36 -1.68 30.29
CA ARG A 418 13.36 -3.13 30.44
C ARG A 418 12.00 -3.65 30.89
N LYS A 419 11.37 -2.97 31.85
CA LYS A 419 10.02 -3.29 32.29
C LYS A 419 8.98 -3.16 31.16
N LEU A 420 9.00 -2.05 30.41
CA LEU A 420 8.11 -1.86 29.26
C LEU A 420 8.29 -2.97 28.22
N LEU A 421 9.54 -3.30 27.91
CA LEU A 421 9.87 -4.34 26.95
C LEU A 421 9.32 -5.69 27.40
N HIS A 422 9.54 -6.06 28.67
CA HIS A 422 9.01 -7.30 29.23
C HIS A 422 7.48 -7.32 29.24
N ASP A 423 6.84 -6.25 29.68
CA ASP A 423 5.37 -6.18 29.81
C ASP A 423 4.67 -6.19 28.44
N ARG A 424 5.26 -5.59 27.42
CA ARG A 424 4.63 -5.42 26.09
C ARG A 424 5.09 -6.41 25.04
N TYR A 425 6.35 -6.85 25.13
CA TYR A 425 6.97 -7.77 24.17
C TYR A 425 7.35 -9.12 24.78
N GLY A 426 6.89 -9.43 26.01
CA GLY A 426 7.23 -10.69 26.69
C GLY A 426 6.89 -11.93 25.86
N TRP A 427 5.86 -11.87 25.02
CA TRP A 427 5.54 -12.91 24.06
C TRP A 427 6.64 -13.10 23.01
N ALA A 428 7.25 -12.01 22.50
CA ALA A 428 8.34 -12.04 21.54
C ALA A 428 9.66 -12.54 22.18
N LEU A 429 9.89 -12.19 23.44
CA LEU A 429 11.08 -12.61 24.17
C LEU A 429 11.10 -14.11 24.48
N ARG A 430 9.91 -14.73 24.60
CA ARG A 430 9.80 -16.18 24.83
C ARG A 430 9.89 -17.03 23.57
N MET A 431 10.02 -16.40 22.41
CA MET A 431 10.03 -17.10 21.14
C MET A 431 11.40 -17.71 20.85
N ASP A 432 11.43 -19.02 20.64
CA ASP A 432 12.65 -19.75 20.30
C ASP A 432 12.93 -19.67 18.79
N LEU A 433 13.80 -18.76 18.40
CA LEU A 433 14.26 -18.64 17.01
C LEU A 433 15.22 -19.77 16.57
N GLY A 434 15.69 -20.60 17.50
CA GLY A 434 16.41 -21.83 17.19
C GLY A 434 15.50 -22.90 16.54
N ASN A 435 14.19 -22.81 16.80
CA ASN A 435 13.21 -23.71 16.22
C ASN A 435 12.95 -23.39 14.75
N SER A 436 13.19 -24.37 13.86
CA SER A 436 13.00 -24.21 12.41
C SER A 436 11.54 -23.90 12.03
N GLN A 437 10.56 -24.39 12.78
CA GLN A 437 9.15 -24.09 12.56
C GLN A 437 8.85 -22.62 12.85
N ALA A 438 9.38 -22.07 13.95
CA ALA A 438 9.25 -20.65 14.26
C ALA A 438 9.89 -19.79 13.17
N ARG A 439 11.09 -20.12 12.72
CA ARG A 439 11.81 -19.36 11.68
C ARG A 439 11.08 -19.31 10.34
N ARG A 440 10.30 -20.30 9.99
CA ARG A 440 9.48 -20.32 8.75
C ARG A 440 8.46 -19.19 8.68
N HIS A 441 8.03 -18.66 9.80
CA HIS A 441 6.99 -17.66 9.89
C HIS A 441 7.54 -16.24 10.01
N PHE A 442 8.86 -16.06 10.03
CA PHE A 442 9.47 -14.74 10.07
C PHE A 442 9.73 -14.18 8.69
N TRP A 443 9.58 -12.87 8.61
CA TRP A 443 10.06 -12.10 7.49
C TRP A 443 11.47 -11.61 7.78
N TYR A 444 12.31 -11.67 6.78
CA TYR A 444 13.63 -11.08 6.80
C TYR A 444 13.85 -10.28 5.51
N HIS A 445 14.74 -9.31 5.57
CA HIS A 445 15.20 -8.59 4.40
C HIS A 445 16.42 -9.30 3.83
N SER A 446 16.33 -9.75 2.59
CA SER A 446 17.45 -10.33 1.89
C SER A 446 18.34 -9.22 1.36
N ALA A 447 19.59 -9.16 1.84
CA ALA A 447 20.59 -8.19 1.36
C ALA A 447 20.90 -8.43 -0.12
N ASP A 448 21.06 -9.69 -0.54
CA ASP A 448 21.39 -10.05 -1.91
C ASP A 448 20.31 -9.71 -2.94
N ASN A 449 19.06 -9.90 -2.58
CA ASN A 449 17.93 -9.66 -3.48
C ASN A 449 17.29 -8.29 -3.27
N GLY A 450 17.67 -7.57 -2.22
CA GLY A 450 17.09 -6.28 -1.88
C GLY A 450 15.59 -6.37 -1.63
N GLU A 451 15.07 -7.51 -1.17
CA GLU A 451 13.64 -7.74 -1.02
C GLU A 451 13.31 -8.49 0.26
N GLN A 452 12.06 -8.35 0.69
CA GLN A 452 11.55 -9.13 1.80
C GLN A 452 11.30 -10.57 1.39
N ARG A 453 11.74 -11.47 2.22
CA ARG A 453 11.54 -12.90 2.06
C ARG A 453 10.97 -13.53 3.31
N ARG A 454 10.29 -14.65 3.10
CA ARG A 454 9.73 -15.47 4.13
C ARG A 454 10.53 -16.78 4.23
N GLY A 455 10.69 -17.26 5.43
CA GLY A 455 11.17 -18.60 5.69
C GLY A 455 12.50 -18.68 6.42
N ASP A 456 13.08 -19.86 6.40
CA ASP A 456 14.33 -20.13 7.09
C ASP A 456 15.50 -19.45 6.37
N ARG A 457 16.28 -18.78 7.17
CA ARG A 457 17.51 -18.09 6.80
C ARG A 457 18.64 -19.01 6.30
N GLY A 458 18.44 -20.26 6.15
CA GLY A 458 19.46 -21.22 5.70
C GLY A 458 19.13 -21.92 4.39
N VAL A 459 18.02 -21.53 3.75
CA VAL A 459 17.55 -22.22 2.53
C VAL A 459 18.35 -21.82 1.30
N ASP A 460 18.90 -20.60 1.27
CA ASP A 460 19.79 -20.16 0.21
C ASP A 460 21.18 -19.86 0.81
N PRO A 461 22.19 -20.73 0.57
CA PRO A 461 23.51 -20.58 1.16
C PRO A 461 24.29 -19.36 0.63
N HIS A 462 23.83 -18.73 -0.42
CA HIS A 462 24.46 -17.55 -1.04
C HIS A 462 23.81 -16.24 -0.59
N GLU A 463 22.79 -16.29 0.28
CA GLU A 463 22.08 -15.12 0.72
C GLU A 463 22.67 -14.54 2.01
N GLU A 464 23.16 -13.30 1.96
CA GLU A 464 23.42 -12.51 3.15
C GLU A 464 22.12 -11.93 3.69
N PHE A 465 21.90 -12.11 4.99
CA PHE A 465 20.69 -11.69 5.66
C PHE A 465 20.94 -10.47 6.52
N GLU A 466 20.12 -9.45 6.35
CA GLU A 466 19.96 -8.40 7.33
C GLU A 466 19.22 -8.94 8.56
N SER A 467 19.28 -8.20 9.67
CA SER A 467 18.56 -8.55 10.89
C SER A 467 17.05 -8.58 10.64
N PHE A 468 16.35 -9.38 11.44
CA PHE A 468 14.88 -9.39 11.46
C PHE A 468 14.31 -7.99 11.63
N ILE A 469 13.31 -7.66 10.84
CA ILE A 469 12.61 -6.37 10.88
C ILE A 469 11.31 -6.44 11.68
N ASP A 470 10.96 -7.61 12.18
CA ASP A 470 9.77 -7.85 12.96
C ASP A 470 9.92 -7.48 14.44
N HIS A 471 8.83 -7.60 15.18
CA HIS A 471 8.78 -7.29 16.61
C HIS A 471 9.69 -8.17 17.45
N VAL A 472 9.84 -9.43 17.04
CA VAL A 472 10.60 -10.44 17.79
C VAL A 472 12.07 -10.12 17.74
N GLY A 473 12.61 -9.93 16.55
CA GLY A 473 14.02 -9.59 16.37
C GLY A 473 14.38 -8.26 17.06
N MET A 474 13.54 -7.26 16.94
CA MET A 474 13.69 -5.97 17.62
C MET A 474 13.73 -6.14 19.15
N ALA A 475 12.74 -6.84 19.71
CA ALA A 475 12.63 -7.03 21.15
C ALA A 475 13.80 -7.84 21.72
N GLN A 476 14.20 -8.92 21.07
CA GLN A 476 15.33 -9.76 21.49
C GLN A 476 16.64 -9.00 21.42
N ARG A 477 16.91 -8.25 20.34
CA ARG A 477 18.10 -7.42 20.21
C ARG A 477 18.16 -6.34 21.29
N LEU A 478 17.06 -5.64 21.52
CA LEU A 478 17.00 -4.60 22.54
C LEU A 478 17.21 -5.20 23.94
N THR A 479 16.60 -6.35 24.25
CA THR A 479 16.79 -7.05 25.51
C THR A 479 18.28 -7.41 25.73
N ALA A 480 18.94 -7.95 24.72
CA ALA A 480 20.36 -8.29 24.81
C ALA A 480 21.22 -7.06 25.07
N LEU A 481 20.93 -5.94 24.41
CA LEU A 481 21.68 -4.69 24.63
C LEU A 481 21.46 -4.11 26.04
N LEU A 482 20.25 -4.21 26.58
CA LEU A 482 19.94 -3.73 27.93
C LEU A 482 20.76 -4.43 29.02
N THR A 483 21.34 -5.60 28.75
CA THR A 483 22.16 -6.33 29.75
C THR A 483 23.48 -5.67 30.09
N VAL A 484 23.99 -4.78 29.24
CA VAL A 484 25.31 -4.11 29.46
C VAL A 484 25.19 -2.74 30.15
N TYR A 485 23.95 -2.28 30.44
CA TYR A 485 23.70 -0.99 31.08
C TYR A 485 23.09 -1.18 32.46
N ASP A 486 23.50 -0.31 33.41
CA ASP A 486 22.92 -0.28 34.74
C ASP A 486 21.46 0.13 34.73
N ASP A 487 20.67 -0.40 35.66
CA ASP A 487 19.23 -0.12 35.77
C ASP A 487 18.91 1.37 35.98
N ASP A 488 19.82 2.09 36.66
CA ASP A 488 19.66 3.52 36.92
C ASP A 488 20.22 4.42 35.81
N ALA A 489 20.91 3.86 34.82
CA ALA A 489 21.42 4.63 33.68
C ALA A 489 20.24 5.23 32.86
N PRO A 490 20.39 6.45 32.34
CA PRO A 490 19.41 7.02 31.40
C PRO A 490 19.56 6.37 30.03
N VAL A 491 18.45 6.22 29.34
CA VAL A 491 18.40 5.67 27.97
C VAL A 491 19.27 6.49 27.00
N ALA A 492 19.51 7.78 27.30
CA ALA A 492 20.42 8.63 26.53
C ALA A 492 21.83 8.03 26.38
N GLU A 493 22.37 7.32 27.39
CA GLU A 493 23.66 6.67 27.29
C GLU A 493 23.67 5.57 26.23
N MET A 494 22.63 4.75 26.20
CA MET A 494 22.51 3.69 25.21
C MET A 494 22.47 4.27 23.77
N ILE A 495 21.76 5.40 23.59
CA ILE A 495 21.64 6.05 22.29
C ILE A 495 22.96 6.71 21.89
N ALA A 496 23.69 7.29 22.85
CA ALA A 496 25.00 7.87 22.58
C ALA A 496 26.02 6.80 22.11
N ASP A 497 25.99 5.64 22.75
CA ASP A 497 26.87 4.52 22.40
C ASP A 497 26.47 3.84 21.08
N GLN A 498 25.17 3.74 20.84
CA GLN A 498 24.58 3.04 19.68
C GLN A 498 23.41 3.83 19.08
N PRO A 499 23.66 4.86 18.26
CA PRO A 499 22.60 5.72 17.70
C PRO A 499 21.52 4.96 16.92
N ASP A 500 21.89 3.86 16.27
CA ASP A 500 20.98 3.03 15.47
C ASP A 500 19.82 2.41 16.27
N ILE A 501 19.96 2.35 17.60
CA ILE A 501 18.93 1.75 18.45
C ILE A 501 17.82 2.73 18.83
N ALA A 502 18.02 4.02 18.59
CA ALA A 502 17.08 5.07 19.01
C ALA A 502 15.64 4.79 18.52
N TYR A 503 15.47 4.30 17.28
CA TYR A 503 14.16 3.97 16.77
C TYR A 503 13.47 2.83 17.54
N ALA A 504 14.22 1.80 17.94
CA ALA A 504 13.68 0.67 18.70
C ALA A 504 13.27 1.10 20.11
N ILE A 505 14.07 1.96 20.73
CA ILE A 505 13.77 2.56 22.04
C ILE A 505 12.52 3.44 21.96
N SER A 506 12.44 4.35 20.98
CA SER A 506 11.27 5.18 20.75
C SER A 506 10.01 4.33 20.53
N ARG A 507 10.14 3.26 19.75
CA ARG A 507 9.06 2.32 19.49
C ARG A 507 8.51 1.70 20.78
N VAL A 508 9.39 1.22 21.64
CA VAL A 508 8.97 0.62 22.93
C VAL A 508 8.35 1.67 23.85
N GLN A 509 8.94 2.86 23.92
CA GLN A 509 8.47 3.93 24.80
C GLN A 509 7.08 4.44 24.45
N TYR A 510 6.79 4.63 23.17
CA TYR A 510 5.57 5.30 22.73
C TYR A 510 4.55 4.35 22.10
N LEU A 511 4.99 3.49 21.21
CA LEU A 511 4.07 2.77 20.34
C LEU A 511 3.49 1.52 21.00
N ALA A 512 4.25 0.87 21.90
CA ALA A 512 3.75 -0.25 22.68
C ALA A 512 2.60 0.15 23.63
N GLN A 513 2.43 1.43 23.90
CA GLN A 513 1.37 1.99 24.74
C GLN A 513 0.13 2.41 23.93
N LEU A 514 0.26 2.56 22.61
CA LEU A 514 -0.85 2.95 21.76
C LEU A 514 -1.71 1.73 21.42
N PRO A 515 -3.05 1.83 21.53
CA PRO A 515 -3.94 0.69 21.36
C PRO A 515 -3.81 -0.02 20.02
N TYR A 516 -3.57 0.71 18.94
CA TYR A 516 -3.55 0.19 17.57
C TYR A 516 -2.14 0.19 16.93
N ALA A 517 -1.08 0.32 17.73
CA ALA A 517 0.28 0.50 17.22
C ALA A 517 0.98 -0.80 16.86
N GLU A 518 0.81 -1.81 17.69
CA GLU A 518 1.56 -3.06 17.60
C GLU A 518 0.63 -4.24 17.35
N ILE A 519 1.03 -5.07 16.40
CA ILE A 519 0.37 -6.33 16.15
C ILE A 519 0.68 -7.25 17.33
N ARG A 520 -0.36 -7.65 18.03
CA ARG A 520 -0.27 -8.52 19.20
C ARG A 520 -0.59 -9.95 18.79
N GLY A 521 0.02 -10.88 19.49
CA GLY A 521 -0.25 -12.29 19.32
C GLY A 521 0.88 -13.07 18.70
N ASN A 522 0.66 -14.33 18.47
CA ASN A 522 1.66 -15.26 18.00
C ASN A 522 1.76 -15.22 16.48
N LEU A 523 2.70 -14.43 15.96
CA LEU A 523 3.01 -14.37 14.53
C LEU A 523 3.59 -15.70 13.99
N VAL A 524 3.89 -16.64 14.87
CA VAL A 524 4.39 -17.97 14.52
C VAL A 524 3.39 -19.09 14.81
N ALA A 525 2.13 -18.76 15.04
CA ALA A 525 1.10 -19.77 15.05
C ALA A 525 1.14 -20.57 13.74
N ALA A 526 1.03 -21.88 13.82
CA ALA A 526 1.24 -22.76 12.66
C ALA A 526 0.24 -22.49 11.52
N ASP A 527 -0.91 -21.94 11.86
CA ASP A 527 -2.01 -21.56 10.97
C ASP A 527 -1.96 -20.10 10.49
N PHE A 528 -1.05 -19.26 11.04
CA PHE A 528 -0.89 -17.88 10.65
C PHE A 528 0.37 -17.69 9.79
N LEU A 529 0.17 -17.47 8.51
CA LEU A 529 1.27 -17.28 7.56
C LEU A 529 1.70 -15.82 7.53
N PRO A 530 3.00 -15.51 7.42
CA PRO A 530 3.48 -14.13 7.25
C PRO A 530 2.89 -13.38 6.05
N SER A 531 2.48 -14.10 4.99
CA SER A 531 1.73 -13.53 3.87
C SER A 531 0.42 -12.83 4.31
N TYR A 532 -0.20 -13.27 5.39
CA TYR A 532 -1.38 -12.63 5.96
C TYR A 532 -1.06 -11.23 6.49
N LEU A 533 0.09 -11.06 7.12
CA LEU A 533 0.54 -9.74 7.59
C LEU A 533 0.84 -8.80 6.42
N ILE A 534 1.39 -9.31 5.33
CA ILE A 534 1.61 -8.52 4.12
C ILE A 534 0.27 -8.05 3.53
N ARG A 535 -0.77 -8.87 3.51
CA ARG A 535 -2.10 -8.44 3.06
C ARG A 535 -2.62 -7.25 3.85
N PHE A 536 -2.40 -7.24 5.15
CA PHE A 536 -2.72 -6.09 6.00
C PHE A 536 -1.96 -4.82 5.58
N PHE A 537 -0.65 -4.93 5.34
CA PHE A 537 0.13 -3.79 4.88
C PHE A 537 -0.29 -3.31 3.48
N LEU A 538 -0.66 -4.23 2.60
CA LEU A 538 -1.23 -3.85 1.30
C LEU A 538 -2.55 -3.08 1.47
N ALA A 539 -3.41 -3.47 2.40
CA ALA A 539 -4.64 -2.76 2.70
C ALA A 539 -4.37 -1.34 3.25
N CYS A 540 -3.37 -1.17 4.13
CA CYS A 540 -2.94 0.15 4.60
C CYS A 540 -2.50 1.05 3.45
N LEU A 541 -1.71 0.51 2.53
CA LEU A 541 -1.11 1.25 1.43
C LEU A 541 -2.09 1.54 0.29
N GLY A 542 -3.13 0.75 0.14
CA GLY A 542 -4.09 0.87 -0.96
C GLY A 542 -3.72 0.03 -2.18
N MET A 543 -3.10 -1.12 -1.95
CA MET A 543 -2.80 -2.11 -2.98
C MET A 543 -3.84 -3.21 -3.01
N GLU A 544 -4.09 -3.73 -4.20
CA GLU A 544 -4.76 -5.01 -4.37
C GLU A 544 -3.72 -6.14 -4.39
N CYS A 545 -4.08 -7.31 -3.83
CA CYS A 545 -3.25 -8.49 -3.96
C CYS A 545 -3.26 -8.95 -5.41
N GLY A 546 -2.11 -8.90 -6.07
CA GLY A 546 -1.92 -9.48 -7.40
C GLY A 546 -1.70 -10.99 -7.31
N ASN A 547 -2.03 -11.67 -8.38
CA ASN A 547 -1.81 -13.09 -8.52
C ASN A 547 -0.37 -13.37 -9.06
N PRO A 548 0.29 -14.48 -8.66
CA PRO A 548 -0.03 -15.37 -7.55
C PRO A 548 0.62 -14.92 -6.24
N LEU A 549 -0.04 -15.19 -5.13
CA LEU A 549 0.63 -15.21 -3.84
C LEU A 549 1.64 -16.36 -3.85
N SER A 550 2.91 -16.03 -3.83
CA SER A 550 3.96 -17.05 -3.67
C SER A 550 4.22 -17.30 -2.19
N ILE A 551 4.63 -18.51 -1.86
CA ILE A 551 5.14 -18.84 -0.53
C ILE A 551 6.25 -17.86 -0.08
N ARG A 552 7.00 -17.30 -1.03
CA ARG A 552 8.15 -16.44 -0.76
C ARG A 552 7.85 -14.94 -0.83
N TYR A 553 6.86 -14.51 -1.60
CA TYR A 553 6.53 -13.09 -1.77
C TYR A 553 5.08 -12.88 -2.16
N VAL A 554 4.51 -11.76 -1.78
CA VAL A 554 3.19 -11.30 -2.18
C VAL A 554 3.39 -10.21 -3.24
N ARG A 555 2.73 -10.35 -4.39
CA ARG A 555 2.68 -9.29 -5.39
C ARG A 555 1.47 -8.40 -5.13
N GLY A 556 1.69 -7.11 -5.14
CA GLY A 556 0.64 -6.12 -5.06
C GLY A 556 0.53 -5.31 -6.34
N VAL A 557 -0.65 -4.77 -6.59
CA VAL A 557 -0.92 -3.86 -7.71
C VAL A 557 -1.46 -2.55 -7.14
N PHE A 558 -0.74 -1.45 -7.41
CA PHE A 558 -1.19 -0.11 -7.06
C PHE A 558 -2.04 0.49 -8.17
N PHE A 559 -2.98 1.34 -7.79
CA PHE A 559 -3.74 2.21 -8.68
C PHE A 559 -4.59 1.48 -9.73
N GLN A 560 -4.87 0.20 -9.55
CA GLN A 560 -5.77 -0.52 -10.42
C GLN A 560 -7.21 0.04 -10.27
N GLY A 561 -7.79 0.49 -11.37
CA GLY A 561 -9.08 1.18 -11.39
C GLY A 561 -9.03 2.70 -11.17
N MET A 562 -7.87 3.26 -10.81
CA MET A 562 -7.73 4.70 -10.59
C MET A 562 -7.89 5.50 -11.89
N ARG A 563 -8.47 6.68 -11.77
CA ARG A 563 -8.63 7.67 -12.84
C ARG A 563 -7.31 8.03 -13.51
N LEU A 564 -7.40 8.39 -14.78
CA LEU A 564 -6.25 8.83 -15.58
C LEU A 564 -5.87 10.29 -15.24
N PRO A 565 -4.62 10.74 -15.50
CA PRO A 565 -4.19 12.10 -15.16
C PRO A 565 -5.07 13.22 -15.68
N GLN A 566 -5.62 13.08 -16.91
CA GLN A 566 -6.54 14.04 -17.48
C GLN A 566 -7.90 14.08 -16.74
N GLU A 567 -8.36 12.96 -16.24
CA GLU A 567 -9.60 12.87 -15.45
C GLU A 567 -9.38 13.46 -14.04
N ILE A 568 -8.22 13.22 -13.46
CA ILE A 568 -7.80 13.83 -12.19
C ILE A 568 -7.76 15.35 -12.33
N ALA A 569 -7.14 15.86 -13.39
CA ALA A 569 -7.07 17.29 -13.67
C ALA A 569 -8.47 17.91 -13.90
N ALA A 570 -9.43 17.14 -14.39
CA ALA A 570 -10.84 17.54 -14.53
C ALA A 570 -11.63 17.48 -13.22
N GLY A 571 -11.09 16.88 -12.15
CA GLY A 571 -11.72 16.80 -10.84
C GLY A 571 -12.81 15.73 -10.72
N THR A 572 -12.63 14.58 -11.37
CA THR A 572 -13.56 13.45 -11.26
C THR A 572 -13.51 12.79 -9.88
N GLN A 573 -14.61 12.15 -9.48
CA GLN A 573 -14.71 11.51 -8.17
C GLN A 573 -13.86 10.24 -8.05
N ASP A 574 -13.44 9.94 -6.81
CA ASP A 574 -12.78 8.70 -6.42
C ASP A 574 -13.82 7.59 -6.15
N ASP A 575 -13.97 6.67 -7.10
CA ASP A 575 -14.95 5.56 -7.05
C ASP A 575 -14.35 4.19 -7.43
N TRP A 576 -13.06 4.01 -7.29
CA TRP A 576 -12.30 2.86 -7.78
C TRP A 576 -12.10 1.71 -6.77
N ALA A 577 -12.87 1.68 -5.70
CA ALA A 577 -12.94 0.50 -4.83
C ALA A 577 -13.51 -0.69 -5.64
N PHE A 578 -12.88 -1.85 -5.53
CA PHE A 578 -13.18 -3.03 -6.33
C PHE A 578 -13.16 -2.72 -7.83
N PRO A 579 -11.97 -2.66 -8.44
CA PRO A 579 -11.84 -2.29 -9.86
C PRO A 579 -12.70 -3.17 -10.76
N GLU A 580 -13.49 -2.55 -11.61
CA GLU A 580 -14.30 -3.27 -12.60
C GLU A 580 -13.38 -3.86 -13.67
N GLN A 581 -13.51 -5.16 -13.91
CA GLN A 581 -12.82 -5.76 -15.04
C GLN A 581 -13.40 -5.24 -16.36
N PRO A 582 -12.54 -4.89 -17.32
CA PRO A 582 -13.01 -4.55 -18.66
C PRO A 582 -13.80 -5.72 -19.25
N VAL A 583 -14.99 -5.46 -19.73
CA VAL A 583 -15.82 -6.47 -20.43
C VAL A 583 -15.37 -6.52 -21.89
N ALA A 584 -15.31 -7.73 -22.48
CA ALA A 584 -15.08 -7.87 -23.91
C ALA A 584 -16.18 -7.10 -24.66
N THR A 585 -15.84 -5.98 -25.28
CA THR A 585 -16.73 -5.34 -26.24
C THR A 585 -16.94 -6.31 -27.40
N GLN A 586 -18.13 -6.86 -27.53
CA GLN A 586 -18.48 -7.56 -28.76
C GLN A 586 -18.16 -6.62 -29.93
N PRO A 587 -17.47 -7.08 -30.99
CA PRO A 587 -17.29 -6.26 -32.17
C PRO A 587 -18.68 -5.84 -32.64
N GLY A 588 -18.91 -4.52 -32.63
CA GLY A 588 -20.19 -3.98 -33.03
C GLY A 588 -20.54 -4.54 -34.38
N ILE A 589 -21.69 -5.21 -34.46
CA ILE A 589 -22.37 -5.45 -35.73
C ILE A 589 -22.67 -4.03 -36.22
N ALA A 590 -21.87 -3.57 -37.17
CA ALA A 590 -22.15 -2.33 -37.87
C ALA A 590 -23.55 -2.45 -38.47
N ALA A 591 -24.46 -1.60 -37.99
CA ALA A 591 -25.80 -1.46 -38.55
C ALA A 591 -25.72 -0.66 -39.85
#